data_e603b358f80be69a403cd666cdd088f8
#
_entry.id   e603b358f80be69a403cd666cdd088f8
#
_cell.length_a   1.000
_cell.length_b   1.000
_cell.length_c   1.000
_cell.angle_alpha   90.00
_cell.angle_beta   90.00
_cell.angle_gamma   90.00
#
_symmetry.space_group_name_H-M   'P 1'
#
loop_
_entity.id
_entity.type
_entity.pdbx_description
1 polymer ?
#
loop_
_entity_poly.entity_id
_entity_poly.type
_entity_poly.pdbx_seq_one_letter_code
_entity_poly.pdbx_strand_id
1 'polypeptide(L)'
;MNAFGDKWTFTSFGESHGVAIGGVLDGVPAGLHIDMEMIRAELARRAGSKTSPQPSSKERETGVSPRAVREPDEVEWLSGVITPSLEGRAGEGLLTLGTPIAFIIRNKDARPEDYEWLKHTYRVGHADKVYEQKYGIRDWRGGGRASARETAARVVAGSIAKQELTSKGVCIHARLIQVGAETNPAKFADTIAAYKREGDSIGGIIECRITGLPVGTGEPIFDKLQAHLAFAVMSINACKGFEYGTGFEGVTQPGSAINHISGGIAGGIADGSEIVFRCVFKPTPTTPKALKKLNDQMVHVKMVNRSDACVAVRAVPVVEAMTALALVQFL
;
A
#
# COMPACT_ATOMS: atom_id res chain seq x y z
N MET A 1 0.72 -12.82 12.67
CA MET A 1 -0.26 -11.81 13.10
C MET A 1 -0.92 -11.25 11.84
N ASN A 2 -2.26 -11.10 11.83
CA ASN A 2 -3.03 -10.55 10.71
C ASN A 2 -3.79 -9.27 11.12
N ALA A 3 -3.53 -8.76 12.33
CA ALA A 3 -4.07 -7.52 12.88
C ALA A 3 -2.95 -6.48 13.03
N PHE A 4 -3.30 -5.22 12.87
CA PHE A 4 -2.45 -4.04 13.02
C PHE A 4 -3.17 -3.01 13.89
N GLY A 5 -2.44 -2.37 14.83
CA GLY A 5 -2.95 -1.34 15.72
C GLY A 5 -3.60 -1.87 16.98
N ASP A 6 -3.73 -0.99 17.96
CA ASP A 6 -4.31 -1.27 19.29
C ASP A 6 -5.57 -0.44 19.53
N LYS A 7 -5.54 0.88 19.27
CA LYS A 7 -6.69 1.79 19.42
C LYS A 7 -7.68 1.60 18.26
N TRP A 8 -7.18 1.65 17.03
CA TRP A 8 -7.89 1.22 15.85
C TRP A 8 -7.27 -0.09 15.37
N THR A 9 -7.97 -1.19 15.52
CA THR A 9 -7.47 -2.50 15.14
C THR A 9 -7.96 -2.88 13.76
N PHE A 10 -7.04 -3.10 12.83
CA PHE A 10 -7.36 -3.57 11.49
C PHE A 10 -6.91 -5.01 11.28
N THR A 11 -7.84 -5.93 11.13
CA THR A 11 -7.59 -7.33 10.78
C THR A 11 -7.90 -7.57 9.31
N SER A 12 -6.91 -7.93 8.49
CA SER A 12 -7.11 -8.27 7.09
C SER A 12 -7.18 -9.78 6.86
N PHE A 13 -7.99 -10.22 5.90
CA PHE A 13 -8.18 -11.63 5.55
C PHE A 13 -8.35 -11.85 4.04
N GLY A 14 -8.36 -13.10 3.64
CA GLY A 14 -8.58 -13.55 2.27
C GLY A 14 -7.29 -13.65 1.42
N GLU A 15 -7.29 -14.60 0.51
CA GLU A 15 -6.19 -14.91 -0.42
C GLU A 15 -6.45 -14.27 -1.78
N SER A 16 -5.37 -13.96 -2.51
CA SER A 16 -5.43 -13.24 -3.80
C SER A 16 -6.25 -13.92 -4.90
N HIS A 17 -6.41 -15.25 -4.82
CA HIS A 17 -7.20 -16.06 -5.75
C HIS A 17 -8.27 -16.88 -5.02
N GLY A 18 -8.59 -16.52 -3.77
CA GLY A 18 -9.78 -16.95 -3.06
C GLY A 18 -11.02 -16.19 -3.53
N VAL A 19 -12.14 -16.38 -2.87
CA VAL A 19 -13.44 -15.75 -3.20
C VAL A 19 -13.37 -14.24 -3.09
N ALA A 20 -12.75 -13.74 -2.01
CA ALA A 20 -12.62 -12.32 -1.71
C ALA A 20 -11.38 -12.06 -0.84
N ILE A 21 -10.99 -10.80 -0.77
CA ILE A 21 -10.18 -10.23 0.31
C ILE A 21 -11.06 -9.27 1.11
N GLY A 22 -10.69 -8.97 2.33
CA GLY A 22 -11.44 -8.03 3.15
C GLY A 22 -10.73 -7.67 4.43
N GLY A 23 -11.45 -7.00 5.30
CA GLY A 23 -10.96 -6.63 6.61
C GLY A 23 -12.06 -6.32 7.60
N VAL A 24 -11.67 -6.33 8.86
CA VAL A 24 -12.45 -5.80 9.97
C VAL A 24 -11.64 -4.67 10.59
N LEU A 25 -12.24 -3.49 10.65
CA LEU A 25 -11.69 -2.30 11.31
C LEU A 25 -12.51 -2.01 12.56
N ASP A 26 -11.90 -2.10 13.72
CA ASP A 26 -12.52 -1.85 15.03
C ASP A 26 -11.92 -0.64 15.70
N GLY A 27 -12.64 -0.05 16.66
CA GLY A 27 -12.23 1.14 17.40
C GLY A 27 -12.51 2.48 16.69
N VAL A 28 -13.18 2.45 15.54
CA VAL A 28 -13.60 3.68 14.82
C VAL A 28 -14.71 4.37 15.59
N PRO A 29 -14.64 5.68 15.88
CA PRO A 29 -15.69 6.41 16.55
C PRO A 29 -17.04 6.32 15.81
N ALA A 30 -18.15 6.35 16.53
CA ALA A 30 -19.47 6.47 15.94
C ALA A 30 -19.66 7.87 15.32
N GLY A 31 -20.43 7.94 14.22
CA GLY A 31 -20.78 9.21 13.58
C GLY A 31 -19.73 9.78 12.63
N LEU A 32 -18.63 9.05 12.35
CA LEU A 32 -17.72 9.45 11.30
C LEU A 32 -18.40 9.26 9.94
N HIS A 33 -18.42 10.32 9.15
CA HIS A 33 -18.93 10.28 7.77
C HIS A 33 -17.88 9.66 6.84
N ILE A 34 -18.25 8.59 6.14
CA ILE A 34 -17.39 7.91 5.18
C ILE A 34 -17.71 8.43 3.76
N ASP A 35 -16.75 9.13 3.18
CA ASP A 35 -16.77 9.52 1.78
C ASP A 35 -16.38 8.30 0.90
N MET A 36 -17.37 7.74 0.22
CA MET A 36 -17.21 6.59 -0.63
C MET A 36 -16.44 6.90 -1.93
N GLU A 37 -16.55 8.14 -2.44
CA GLU A 37 -15.84 8.56 -3.64
C GLU A 37 -14.33 8.64 -3.36
N MET A 38 -13.93 9.12 -2.19
CA MET A 38 -12.55 9.10 -1.77
C MET A 38 -12.00 7.66 -1.72
N ILE A 39 -12.75 6.71 -1.14
CA ILE A 39 -12.34 5.29 -1.09
C ILE A 39 -12.18 4.73 -2.50
N ARG A 40 -13.15 4.99 -3.41
CA ARG A 40 -13.08 4.55 -4.81
C ARG A 40 -11.88 5.14 -5.53
N ALA A 41 -11.60 6.42 -5.33
CA ALA A 41 -10.44 7.10 -5.91
C ALA A 41 -9.10 6.48 -5.43
N GLU A 42 -8.96 6.19 -4.13
CA GLU A 42 -7.77 5.57 -3.58
C GLU A 42 -7.59 4.12 -4.08
N LEU A 43 -8.66 3.35 -4.19
CA LEU A 43 -8.62 2.02 -4.80
C LEU A 43 -8.24 2.07 -6.28
N ALA A 44 -8.74 3.07 -7.03
CA ALA A 44 -8.39 3.30 -8.42
C ALA A 44 -6.90 3.69 -8.58
N ARG A 45 -6.36 4.55 -7.71
CA ARG A 45 -4.92 4.86 -7.66
C ARG A 45 -4.09 3.60 -7.41
N ARG A 46 -4.52 2.75 -6.47
CA ARG A 46 -3.87 1.47 -6.20
C ARG A 46 -3.97 0.51 -7.39
N ALA A 47 -5.08 0.48 -8.10
CA ALA A 47 -5.23 -0.34 -9.29
C ALA A 47 -4.35 0.15 -10.45
N GLY A 48 -3.82 1.37 -10.38
CA GLY A 48 -3.02 2.00 -11.43
C GLY A 48 -3.88 2.59 -12.56
N SER A 49 -5.12 2.98 -12.26
CA SER A 49 -5.98 3.66 -13.23
C SER A 49 -5.52 5.11 -13.46
N LYS A 50 -5.85 5.69 -14.63
CA LYS A 50 -5.41 7.01 -15.08
C LYS A 50 -5.97 8.21 -14.29
N THR A 51 -6.73 7.99 -13.22
CA THR A 51 -7.34 9.02 -12.39
C THR A 51 -6.43 9.52 -11.26
N SER A 52 -5.13 9.23 -11.28
CA SER A 52 -4.18 9.86 -10.38
C SER A 52 -4.05 11.35 -10.74
N PRO A 53 -4.14 12.30 -9.79
CA PRO A 53 -3.96 13.72 -10.05
C PRO A 53 -2.48 14.08 -10.24
N GLN A 54 -1.80 13.48 -11.20
CA GLN A 54 -0.52 13.98 -11.70
C GLN A 54 -0.76 14.62 -13.06
N PRO A 55 -0.43 15.92 -13.23
CA PRO A 55 -0.66 16.60 -14.49
C PRO A 55 0.38 16.17 -15.51
N SER A 56 0.02 15.35 -16.49
CA SER A 56 0.75 15.30 -17.74
C SER A 56 -0.19 15.08 -18.91
N SER A 57 -0.20 16.06 -19.78
CA SER A 57 -1.06 16.20 -20.97
C SER A 57 -0.66 15.30 -22.14
N LYS A 58 0.17 14.26 -21.95
CA LYS A 58 0.68 13.37 -23.00
C LYS A 58 0.55 11.86 -22.76
N GLU A 59 -0.16 11.42 -21.73
CA GLU A 59 -0.23 9.98 -21.37
C GLU A 59 -1.32 9.18 -22.11
N ARG A 60 -1.67 9.50 -23.33
CA ARG A 60 -2.74 8.78 -24.05
C ARG A 60 -2.37 7.40 -24.60
N GLU A 61 -1.13 6.95 -24.54
CA GLU A 61 -0.73 5.72 -25.29
C GLU A 61 0.20 4.72 -24.60
N THR A 62 0.54 4.83 -23.32
CA THR A 62 1.55 3.94 -22.73
C THR A 62 1.05 3.09 -21.59
N GLY A 63 0.86 1.83 -21.86
CA GLY A 63 1.28 0.72 -21.02
C GLY A 63 0.67 0.51 -19.64
N VAL A 64 -0.59 0.85 -19.40
CA VAL A 64 -1.32 0.39 -18.22
C VAL A 64 -1.46 -1.14 -18.27
N SER A 65 -1.12 -1.83 -17.16
CA SER A 65 -1.36 -3.26 -17.04
C SER A 65 -2.80 -3.60 -17.46
N PRO A 66 -3.04 -4.63 -18.29
CA PRO A 66 -4.38 -5.01 -18.73
C PRO A 66 -5.39 -5.24 -17.58
N ARG A 67 -4.90 -5.46 -16.36
CA ARG A 67 -5.73 -5.64 -15.16
C ARG A 67 -6.38 -4.35 -14.65
N ALA A 68 -5.75 -3.20 -14.85
CA ALA A 68 -6.24 -1.91 -14.35
C ALA A 68 -7.48 -1.39 -15.10
N VAL A 69 -7.78 -1.97 -16.25
CA VAL A 69 -8.89 -1.52 -17.12
C VAL A 69 -10.17 -2.38 -16.92
N ARG A 70 -10.07 -3.55 -16.27
CA ARG A 70 -11.13 -4.56 -16.38
C ARG A 70 -12.22 -4.52 -15.31
N GLU A 71 -11.92 -4.23 -14.04
CA GLU A 71 -12.96 -4.07 -13.01
C GLU A 71 -12.48 -3.18 -11.86
N PRO A 72 -13.28 -2.19 -11.41
CA PRO A 72 -13.00 -1.46 -10.18
C PRO A 72 -13.10 -2.41 -8.97
N ASP A 73 -12.24 -2.21 -7.98
CA ASP A 73 -12.37 -2.85 -6.68
C ASP A 73 -13.61 -2.28 -5.97
N GLU A 74 -14.70 -3.02 -5.95
CA GLU A 74 -15.95 -2.66 -5.27
C GLU A 74 -15.94 -3.16 -3.84
N VAL A 75 -16.29 -2.29 -2.90
CA VAL A 75 -16.37 -2.59 -1.47
C VAL A 75 -17.79 -2.99 -1.12
N GLU A 76 -17.97 -4.21 -0.61
CA GLU A 76 -19.22 -4.68 -0.01
C GLU A 76 -19.09 -4.51 1.51
N TRP A 77 -19.93 -3.65 2.10
CA TRP A 77 -19.99 -3.42 3.54
C TRP A 77 -20.87 -4.47 4.20
N LEU A 78 -20.39 -5.07 5.27
CA LEU A 78 -21.08 -6.16 5.97
C LEU A 78 -21.61 -5.72 7.35
N SER A 79 -20.93 -4.78 8.02
CA SER A 79 -21.31 -4.26 9.34
C SER A 79 -20.64 -2.94 9.66
N GLY A 80 -21.06 -2.31 10.76
CA GLY A 80 -20.39 -1.16 11.35
C GLY A 80 -20.70 0.18 10.68
N VAL A 81 -21.50 0.18 9.62
CA VAL A 81 -21.90 1.39 8.88
C VAL A 81 -23.38 1.39 8.55
N ILE A 82 -23.96 2.59 8.40
CA ILE A 82 -25.35 2.80 8.02
C ILE A 82 -25.44 3.92 6.98
N THR A 83 -26.37 3.79 6.03
CA THR A 83 -26.75 4.91 5.16
C THR A 83 -27.62 5.86 5.95
N PRO A 84 -27.30 7.16 6.06
CA PRO A 84 -28.15 8.12 6.76
C PRO A 84 -29.51 8.22 6.07
N SER A 85 -30.57 7.81 6.75
CA SER A 85 -31.95 8.04 6.34
C SER A 85 -32.36 9.42 6.84
N LEU A 86 -32.04 10.47 6.09
CA LEU A 86 -32.64 11.79 6.30
C LEU A 86 -33.95 11.83 5.50
N GLU A 87 -35.05 12.18 6.14
CA GLU A 87 -36.35 12.37 5.52
C GLU A 87 -36.22 13.17 4.23
N GLY A 88 -36.37 12.51 3.08
CA GLY A 88 -36.48 13.13 1.76
C GLY A 88 -35.19 13.44 0.99
N ARG A 89 -33.99 13.12 1.50
CA ARG A 89 -32.74 13.17 0.71
C ARG A 89 -31.91 11.91 1.00
N ALA A 90 -31.62 11.14 -0.04
CA ALA A 90 -30.58 10.12 0.04
C ALA A 90 -29.25 10.83 0.32
N GLY A 91 -28.76 10.77 1.55
CA GLY A 91 -27.48 11.34 1.94
C GLY A 91 -26.37 10.57 1.21
N GLU A 92 -25.53 11.28 0.48
CA GLU A 92 -24.33 10.70 -0.14
C GLU A 92 -23.34 10.35 0.98
N GLY A 93 -23.08 9.04 1.19
CA GLY A 93 -22.10 8.54 2.15
C GLY A 93 -22.66 7.55 3.16
N LEU A 94 -21.77 7.06 4.01
CA LEU A 94 -22.07 6.16 5.10
C LEU A 94 -21.66 6.81 6.42
N LEU A 95 -22.37 6.47 7.52
CA LEU A 95 -21.99 6.83 8.89
C LEU A 95 -21.51 5.60 9.63
N THR A 96 -20.45 5.74 10.41
CA THR A 96 -19.97 4.68 11.30
C THR A 96 -20.85 4.56 12.53
N LEU A 97 -21.01 3.34 13.04
CA LEU A 97 -21.84 3.04 14.21
C LEU A 97 -21.04 2.91 15.53
N GLY A 98 -19.69 2.99 15.46
CA GLY A 98 -18.83 2.69 16.62
C GLY A 98 -18.69 1.19 16.91
N THR A 99 -19.22 0.34 16.04
CA THR A 99 -19.08 -1.12 16.09
C THR A 99 -18.13 -1.58 15.00
N PRO A 100 -17.59 -2.81 15.04
CA PRO A 100 -16.63 -3.28 14.03
C PRO A 100 -17.15 -3.13 12.61
N ILE A 101 -16.37 -2.43 11.77
CA ILE A 101 -16.63 -2.23 10.35
C ILE A 101 -16.05 -3.41 9.60
N ALA A 102 -16.91 -4.28 9.08
CA ALA A 102 -16.49 -5.40 8.24
C ALA A 102 -16.82 -5.13 6.76
N PHE A 103 -15.88 -5.48 5.88
CA PHE A 103 -16.05 -5.30 4.45
C PHE A 103 -15.29 -6.37 3.65
N ILE A 104 -15.73 -6.61 2.42
CA ILE A 104 -15.05 -7.49 1.46
C ILE A 104 -14.92 -6.81 0.09
N ILE A 105 -13.93 -7.29 -0.68
CA ILE A 105 -13.72 -6.98 -2.09
C ILE A 105 -13.61 -8.31 -2.83
N ARG A 106 -14.55 -8.58 -3.75
CA ARG A 106 -14.57 -9.81 -4.53
C ARG A 106 -13.39 -9.92 -5.47
N ASN A 107 -12.85 -11.15 -5.62
CA ASN A 107 -11.77 -11.44 -6.56
C ASN A 107 -12.35 -11.91 -7.91
N LYS A 108 -13.01 -11.01 -8.65
CA LYS A 108 -13.70 -11.34 -9.90
C LYS A 108 -12.74 -11.82 -11.02
N ASP A 109 -11.49 -11.32 -11.03
CA ASP A 109 -10.45 -11.63 -12.03
C ASP A 109 -9.51 -12.79 -11.62
N ALA A 110 -9.86 -13.58 -10.62
CA ALA A 110 -9.03 -14.70 -10.20
C ALA A 110 -8.95 -15.78 -11.31
N ARG A 111 -7.74 -16.21 -11.64
CA ARG A 111 -7.44 -17.27 -12.61
C ARG A 111 -6.50 -18.28 -11.98
N PRO A 112 -7.00 -19.20 -11.17
CA PRO A 112 -6.18 -20.20 -10.49
C PRO A 112 -5.35 -21.07 -11.45
N GLU A 113 -5.90 -21.35 -12.63
CA GLU A 113 -5.28 -22.15 -13.69
C GLU A 113 -3.94 -21.61 -14.16
N ASP A 114 -3.74 -20.29 -14.13
CA ASP A 114 -2.47 -19.65 -14.49
C ASP A 114 -1.32 -20.04 -13.55
N TYR A 115 -1.62 -20.60 -12.38
CA TYR A 115 -0.67 -20.89 -11.31
C TYR A 115 -0.54 -22.39 -11.00
N GLU A 116 -1.13 -23.29 -11.79
CA GLU A 116 -1.09 -24.75 -11.53
C GLU A 116 0.34 -25.30 -11.42
N TRP A 117 1.27 -24.78 -12.23
CA TRP A 117 2.67 -25.16 -12.17
C TRP A 117 3.35 -24.88 -10.82
N LEU A 118 2.77 -24.00 -9.99
CA LEU A 118 3.25 -23.71 -8.65
C LEU A 118 2.87 -24.75 -7.60
N LYS A 119 2.01 -25.70 -7.90
CA LYS A 119 1.64 -26.78 -6.97
C LYS A 119 2.86 -27.52 -6.41
N HIS A 120 3.88 -27.71 -7.26
CA HIS A 120 5.05 -28.52 -6.95
C HIS A 120 6.38 -27.75 -7.07
N THR A 121 6.34 -26.43 -7.22
CA THR A 121 7.54 -25.59 -7.33
C THR A 121 7.35 -24.24 -6.65
N TYR A 122 8.41 -23.49 -6.47
CA TYR A 122 8.42 -22.20 -5.79
C TYR A 122 8.99 -21.12 -6.71
N ARG A 123 8.40 -19.94 -6.67
CA ARG A 123 8.93 -18.76 -7.33
C ARG A 123 10.18 -18.26 -6.60
N VAL A 124 11.25 -17.99 -7.34
CA VAL A 124 12.46 -17.39 -6.79
C VAL A 124 12.18 -15.95 -6.33
N GLY A 125 12.65 -15.60 -5.12
CA GLY A 125 12.44 -14.27 -4.55
C GLY A 125 11.02 -13.98 -4.06
N HIS A 126 10.13 -15.00 -4.06
CA HIS A 126 8.79 -14.95 -3.52
C HIS A 126 8.67 -15.70 -2.20
N ALA A 127 7.58 -15.50 -1.47
CA ALA A 127 7.36 -16.13 -0.16
C ALA A 127 6.85 -17.58 -0.21
N ASP A 128 6.69 -18.18 -1.39
CA ASP A 128 6.05 -19.50 -1.57
C ASP A 128 6.64 -20.57 -0.65
N LYS A 129 7.97 -20.74 -0.68
CA LYS A 129 8.67 -21.76 0.12
C LYS A 129 8.57 -21.51 1.61
N VAL A 130 8.79 -20.26 2.05
CA VAL A 130 8.79 -19.94 3.49
C VAL A 130 7.39 -20.00 4.10
N TYR A 131 6.34 -19.74 3.34
CA TYR A 131 4.96 -19.94 3.77
C TYR A 131 4.66 -21.42 3.99
N GLU A 132 5.04 -22.28 3.06
CA GLU A 132 4.85 -23.72 3.19
C GLU A 132 5.67 -24.30 4.35
N GLN A 133 6.91 -23.87 4.52
CA GLN A 133 7.75 -24.28 5.66
C GLN A 133 7.18 -23.82 7.01
N LYS A 134 6.57 -22.64 7.08
CA LYS A 134 6.00 -22.09 8.30
C LYS A 134 4.67 -22.73 8.70
N TYR A 135 3.78 -22.94 7.73
CA TYR A 135 2.40 -23.34 7.97
C TYR A 135 2.10 -24.81 7.63
N GLY A 136 3.09 -25.52 7.03
CA GLY A 136 2.90 -26.89 6.54
C GLY A 136 2.11 -27.01 5.24
N ILE A 137 1.42 -25.95 4.85
CA ILE A 137 0.62 -25.83 3.63
C ILE A 137 0.62 -24.39 3.14
N ARG A 138 0.43 -24.19 1.85
CA ARG A 138 0.27 -22.86 1.23
C ARG A 138 -0.82 -22.87 0.18
N ASP A 139 -1.41 -21.71 -0.05
CA ASP A 139 -2.17 -21.48 -1.28
C ASP A 139 -1.21 -21.13 -2.42
N TRP A 140 -1.03 -22.06 -3.35
CA TRP A 140 -0.15 -21.88 -4.52
C TRP A 140 -0.75 -20.93 -5.57
N ARG A 141 -2.05 -20.61 -5.48
CA ARG A 141 -2.76 -19.76 -6.43
C ARG A 141 -2.39 -18.29 -6.21
N GLY A 142 -1.56 -17.74 -7.09
CA GLY A 142 -1.18 -16.33 -7.08
C GLY A 142 -0.41 -15.82 -5.85
N GLY A 143 -0.03 -16.72 -4.91
CA GLY A 143 0.75 -16.41 -3.73
C GLY A 143 -0.06 -16.01 -2.49
N GLY A 144 -1.36 -16.23 -2.48
CA GLY A 144 -2.22 -16.07 -1.31
C GLY A 144 -2.08 -14.73 -0.61
N ARG A 145 -1.79 -14.77 0.70
CA ARG A 145 -1.56 -13.57 1.55
C ARG A 145 -0.26 -12.81 1.23
N ALA A 146 0.73 -13.45 0.58
CA ALA A 146 1.96 -12.78 0.16
C ALA A 146 1.79 -11.91 -1.11
N SER A 147 0.63 -11.98 -1.75
CA SER A 147 0.30 -11.17 -2.92
C SER A 147 -0.03 -9.73 -2.53
N ALA A 148 0.42 -8.76 -3.35
CA ALA A 148 0.04 -7.35 -3.18
C ALA A 148 -1.48 -7.09 -3.36
N ARG A 149 -2.28 -8.10 -3.74
CA ARG A 149 -3.74 -7.99 -3.80
C ARG A 149 -4.35 -7.63 -2.45
N GLU A 150 -3.83 -8.18 -1.35
CA GLU A 150 -4.31 -7.93 0.01
C GLU A 150 -4.26 -6.44 0.39
N THR A 151 -3.38 -5.64 -0.23
CA THR A 151 -3.25 -4.22 0.06
C THR A 151 -4.49 -3.40 -0.30
N ALA A 152 -5.42 -3.92 -1.12
CA ALA A 152 -6.69 -3.23 -1.38
C ALA A 152 -7.53 -3.10 -0.10
N ALA A 153 -7.54 -4.13 0.76
CA ALA A 153 -8.20 -4.04 2.06
C ALA A 153 -7.53 -3.00 2.98
N ARG A 154 -6.21 -2.89 2.95
CA ARG A 154 -5.48 -1.83 3.68
C ARG A 154 -5.85 -0.44 3.20
N VAL A 155 -6.01 -0.25 1.88
CA VAL A 155 -6.42 1.03 1.30
C VAL A 155 -7.81 1.43 1.78
N VAL A 156 -8.78 0.50 1.84
CA VAL A 156 -10.11 0.80 2.37
C VAL A 156 -10.04 1.25 3.83
N ALA A 157 -9.41 0.46 4.70
CA ALA A 157 -9.28 0.81 6.12
C ALA A 157 -8.49 2.11 6.34
N GLY A 158 -7.38 2.29 5.61
CA GLY A 158 -6.57 3.49 5.66
C GLY A 158 -7.26 4.72 5.10
N SER A 159 -8.16 4.58 4.13
CA SER A 159 -8.98 5.70 3.63
C SER A 159 -9.96 6.19 4.69
N ILE A 160 -10.55 5.31 5.49
CA ILE A 160 -11.39 5.70 6.64
C ILE A 160 -10.54 6.46 7.68
N ALA A 161 -9.37 5.92 8.02
CA ALA A 161 -8.44 6.58 8.94
C ALA A 161 -7.97 7.95 8.41
N LYS A 162 -7.72 8.07 7.09
CA LYS A 162 -7.31 9.31 6.43
C LYS A 162 -8.42 10.38 6.49
N GLN A 163 -9.69 9.99 6.39
CA GLN A 163 -10.82 10.91 6.52
C GLN A 163 -10.93 11.45 7.95
N GLU A 164 -10.79 10.60 8.96
CA GLU A 164 -10.74 11.03 10.38
C GLU A 164 -9.57 12.00 10.61
N LEU A 165 -8.38 11.70 10.11
CA LEU A 165 -7.22 12.57 10.23
C LEU A 165 -7.42 13.91 9.52
N THR A 166 -8.02 13.90 8.32
CA THR A 166 -8.31 15.12 7.56
C THR A 166 -9.30 16.02 8.30
N SER A 167 -10.31 15.45 8.98
CA SER A 167 -11.24 16.23 9.81
C SER A 167 -10.55 16.95 10.97
N LYS A 168 -9.39 16.44 11.41
CA LYS A 168 -8.53 17.03 12.45
C LYS A 168 -7.42 17.92 11.89
N GLY A 169 -7.43 18.20 10.57
CA GLY A 169 -6.44 19.04 9.90
C GLY A 169 -5.13 18.35 9.53
N VAL A 170 -5.03 17.02 9.71
CA VAL A 170 -3.84 16.25 9.33
C VAL A 170 -3.94 15.82 7.87
N CYS A 171 -2.95 16.15 7.06
CA CYS A 171 -2.86 15.77 5.67
C CYS A 171 -1.69 14.81 5.44
N ILE A 172 -1.94 13.74 4.66
CA ILE A 172 -0.95 12.73 4.28
C ILE A 172 -0.88 12.70 2.76
N HIS A 173 0.31 12.88 2.21
CA HIS A 173 0.56 12.83 0.78
C HIS A 173 1.82 12.04 0.46
N ALA A 174 1.70 11.02 -0.38
CA ALA A 174 2.83 10.24 -0.86
C ALA A 174 2.99 10.37 -2.38
N ARG A 175 4.24 10.31 -2.83
CA ARG A 175 4.60 10.37 -4.25
C ARG A 175 5.80 9.48 -4.55
N LEU A 176 5.85 8.98 -5.77
CA LEU A 176 7.03 8.31 -6.30
C LEU A 176 8.09 9.38 -6.62
N ILE A 177 9.29 9.21 -6.09
CA ILE A 177 10.40 10.17 -6.29
C ILE A 177 11.56 9.59 -7.07
N GLN A 178 11.61 8.26 -7.22
CA GLN A 178 12.66 7.58 -7.97
C GLN A 178 12.19 6.25 -8.53
N VAL A 179 12.61 5.91 -9.74
CA VAL A 179 12.40 4.63 -10.42
C VAL A 179 13.74 4.11 -10.94
N GLY A 180 14.27 3.05 -10.33
CA GLY A 180 15.64 2.63 -10.60
C GLY A 180 16.64 3.74 -10.32
N ALA A 181 17.39 4.18 -11.34
CA ALA A 181 18.30 5.32 -11.25
C ALA A 181 17.66 6.65 -11.68
N GLU A 182 16.44 6.64 -12.24
CA GLU A 182 15.77 7.83 -12.75
C GLU A 182 15.08 8.59 -11.60
N THR A 183 15.35 9.88 -11.49
CA THR A 183 14.77 10.79 -10.48
C THR A 183 13.86 11.87 -11.08
N ASN A 184 13.81 12.01 -12.40
CA ASN A 184 12.90 12.93 -13.06
C ASN A 184 11.51 12.30 -13.23
N PRO A 185 10.45 12.80 -12.55
CA PRO A 185 9.11 12.22 -12.63
C PRO A 185 8.55 12.14 -14.05
N ALA A 186 8.91 13.09 -14.93
CA ALA A 186 8.44 13.09 -16.32
C ALA A 186 8.95 11.89 -17.13
N LYS A 187 10.02 11.22 -16.68
CA LYS A 187 10.63 10.05 -17.35
C LYS A 187 10.23 8.72 -16.70
N PHE A 188 9.53 8.71 -15.59
CA PHE A 188 9.20 7.46 -14.88
C PHE A 188 8.40 6.50 -15.74
N ALA A 189 7.39 7.00 -16.46
CA ALA A 189 6.57 6.16 -17.34
C ALA A 189 7.40 5.48 -18.43
N ASP A 190 8.30 6.21 -19.08
CA ASP A 190 9.18 5.70 -20.14
C ASP A 190 10.18 4.68 -19.60
N THR A 191 10.75 4.96 -18.43
CA THR A 191 11.67 4.03 -17.75
C THR A 191 10.96 2.72 -17.42
N ILE A 192 9.77 2.77 -16.82
CA ILE A 192 8.99 1.56 -16.50
C ILE A 192 8.61 0.81 -17.77
N ALA A 193 8.21 1.52 -18.83
CA ALA A 193 7.85 0.92 -20.11
C ALA A 193 9.04 0.22 -20.78
N ALA A 194 10.26 0.75 -20.64
CA ALA A 194 11.48 0.11 -21.13
C ALA A 194 11.71 -1.24 -20.44
N TYR A 195 11.70 -1.29 -19.11
CA TYR A 195 11.84 -2.55 -18.37
C TYR A 195 10.73 -3.56 -18.71
N LYS A 196 9.48 -3.08 -18.88
CA LYS A 196 8.36 -3.94 -19.29
C LYS A 196 8.58 -4.57 -20.68
N ARG A 197 9.09 -3.79 -21.65
CA ARG A 197 9.41 -4.30 -22.99
C ARG A 197 10.50 -5.37 -22.97
N GLU A 198 11.47 -5.23 -22.06
CA GLU A 198 12.52 -6.23 -21.84
C GLU A 198 12.04 -7.46 -21.06
N GLY A 199 10.79 -7.50 -20.64
CA GLY A 199 10.26 -8.57 -19.79
C GLY A 199 10.87 -8.59 -18.39
N ASP A 200 11.28 -7.42 -17.87
CA ASP A 200 11.92 -7.24 -16.58
C ASP A 200 11.11 -6.30 -15.67
N SER A 201 11.62 -6.01 -14.49
CA SER A 201 11.01 -5.11 -13.51
C SER A 201 12.06 -4.22 -12.83
N ILE A 202 11.62 -3.11 -12.27
CA ILE A 202 12.45 -2.15 -11.57
C ILE A 202 11.80 -1.73 -10.26
N GLY A 203 12.60 -1.39 -9.25
CA GLY A 203 12.14 -0.84 -7.97
C GLY A 203 11.94 0.66 -8.01
N GLY A 204 11.46 1.22 -6.90
CA GLY A 204 11.30 2.66 -6.77
C GLY A 204 11.32 3.11 -5.31
N ILE A 205 11.43 4.42 -5.12
CA ILE A 205 11.38 5.09 -3.82
C ILE A 205 10.14 5.98 -3.77
N ILE A 206 9.40 5.88 -2.67
CA ILE A 206 8.24 6.70 -2.37
C ILE A 206 8.62 7.63 -1.21
N GLU A 207 8.33 8.91 -1.38
CA GLU A 207 8.37 9.92 -0.32
C GLU A 207 6.95 10.14 0.19
N CYS A 208 6.78 10.18 1.50
CA CYS A 208 5.53 10.52 2.16
C CYS A 208 5.73 11.74 3.06
N ARG A 209 4.80 12.67 2.98
CA ARG A 209 4.76 13.91 3.77
C ARG A 209 3.51 13.94 4.61
N ILE A 210 3.65 14.35 5.87
CA ILE A 210 2.57 14.50 6.83
C ILE A 210 2.61 15.94 7.33
N THR A 211 1.50 16.67 7.22
CA THR A 211 1.35 18.03 7.70
C THR A 211 0.16 18.14 8.64
N GLY A 212 0.17 19.13 9.52
CA GLY A 212 -0.93 19.40 10.45
C GLY A 212 -0.99 18.43 11.65
N LEU A 213 0.01 17.57 11.83
CA LEU A 213 0.04 16.69 12.99
C LEU A 213 0.32 17.51 14.27
N PRO A 214 -0.49 17.36 15.34
CA PRO A 214 -0.29 18.13 16.57
C PRO A 214 1.07 17.84 17.22
N VAL A 215 1.67 18.88 17.82
CA VAL A 215 2.81 18.71 18.70
C VAL A 215 2.44 17.76 19.84
N GLY A 216 3.34 16.85 20.19
CA GLY A 216 3.10 15.89 21.26
C GLY A 216 2.57 14.54 20.77
N THR A 217 2.29 14.35 19.48
CA THR A 217 1.87 13.05 18.93
C THR A 217 3.04 12.08 18.92
N GLY A 218 2.84 10.89 19.51
CA GLY A 218 3.88 9.87 19.69
C GLY A 218 4.39 9.77 21.13
N GLU A 219 5.26 8.80 21.40
CA GLU A 219 5.74 8.48 22.74
C GLU A 219 7.30 8.46 22.78
N PRO A 220 7.90 8.68 23.98
CA PRO A 220 9.36 8.91 24.03
C PRO A 220 10.21 7.65 23.92
N ILE A 221 9.72 6.44 24.27
CA ILE A 221 10.60 5.26 24.40
C ILE A 221 10.28 4.21 23.34
N PHE A 222 9.27 3.35 23.54
CA PHE A 222 9.02 2.21 22.65
C PHE A 222 7.99 2.50 21.56
N ASP A 223 6.99 3.33 21.85
CA ASP A 223 5.94 3.72 20.90
C ASP A 223 6.27 5.04 20.19
N LYS A 224 7.54 5.22 19.84
CA LYS A 224 8.00 6.38 19.07
C LYS A 224 7.25 6.47 17.75
N LEU A 225 6.84 7.67 17.37
CA LEU A 225 6.09 7.92 16.15
C LEU A 225 6.78 7.35 14.90
N GLN A 226 8.10 7.56 14.74
CA GLN A 226 8.85 6.99 13.62
C GLN A 226 8.92 5.44 13.67
N ALA A 227 8.88 4.83 14.85
CA ALA A 227 8.86 3.37 14.97
C ALA A 227 7.52 2.81 14.49
N HIS A 228 6.39 3.42 14.85
CA HIS A 228 5.07 3.07 14.35
C HIS A 228 4.94 3.27 12.84
N LEU A 229 5.41 4.41 12.31
CA LEU A 229 5.44 4.66 10.87
C LEU A 229 6.28 3.60 10.13
N ALA A 230 7.47 3.30 10.65
CA ALA A 230 8.34 2.28 10.07
C ALA A 230 7.68 0.88 10.12
N PHE A 231 7.10 0.48 11.24
CA PHE A 231 6.40 -0.80 11.38
C PHE A 231 5.24 -0.93 10.38
N ALA A 232 4.41 0.11 10.26
CA ALA A 232 3.30 0.14 9.34
C ALA A 232 3.76 0.01 7.87
N VAL A 233 4.72 0.84 7.46
CA VAL A 233 5.21 0.91 6.07
C VAL A 233 6.04 -0.33 5.70
N MET A 234 6.89 -0.83 6.60
CA MET A 234 7.68 -2.04 6.38
C MET A 234 6.82 -3.32 6.30
N SER A 235 5.57 -3.28 6.77
CA SER A 235 4.62 -4.36 6.60
C SER A 235 4.06 -4.48 5.18
N ILE A 236 4.27 -3.46 4.33
CA ILE A 236 3.78 -3.46 2.95
C ILE A 236 4.62 -4.42 2.11
N ASN A 237 3.94 -5.23 1.27
CA ASN A 237 4.61 -6.17 0.37
C ASN A 237 5.66 -5.47 -0.50
N ALA A 238 6.84 -6.08 -0.63
CA ALA A 238 8.00 -5.57 -1.38
C ALA A 238 8.71 -4.34 -0.79
N CYS A 239 8.25 -3.75 0.30
CA CYS A 239 9.01 -2.72 1.01
C CYS A 239 10.32 -3.31 1.57
N LYS A 240 11.43 -2.57 1.45
CA LYS A 240 12.79 -3.03 1.81
C LYS A 240 13.57 -2.05 2.67
N GLY A 241 13.06 -0.86 2.86
CA GLY A 241 13.72 0.13 3.68
C GLY A 241 12.80 1.30 4.00
N PHE A 242 13.11 1.95 5.09
CA PHE A 242 12.44 3.13 5.61
C PHE A 242 13.50 4.08 6.17
N GLU A 243 13.37 5.35 5.90
CA GLU A 243 14.16 6.42 6.50
C GLU A 243 13.30 7.67 6.69
N TYR A 244 13.59 8.48 7.69
CA TYR A 244 12.87 9.74 7.93
C TYR A 244 13.85 10.90 8.13
N GLY A 245 13.38 12.12 7.90
CA GLY A 245 14.24 13.30 7.90
C GLY A 245 15.36 13.18 6.89
N THR A 246 16.60 13.44 7.30
CA THR A 246 17.79 13.27 6.45
C THR A 246 18.15 11.80 6.19
N GLY A 247 17.61 10.86 7.00
CA GLY A 247 17.86 9.44 6.85
C GLY A 247 19.36 9.10 6.85
N PHE A 248 19.78 8.22 5.93
CA PHE A 248 21.17 7.79 5.81
C PHE A 248 22.15 8.91 5.41
N GLU A 249 21.68 9.94 4.70
CA GLU A 249 22.52 11.06 4.29
C GLU A 249 23.01 11.90 5.50
N GLY A 250 22.25 11.89 6.59
CA GLY A 250 22.58 12.61 7.81
C GLY A 250 23.91 12.19 8.45
N VAL A 251 24.41 10.96 8.15
CA VAL A 251 25.69 10.46 8.69
C VAL A 251 26.89 11.31 8.29
N THR A 252 26.81 12.04 7.18
CA THR A 252 27.89 12.88 6.66
C THR A 252 27.83 14.32 7.18
N GLN A 253 26.81 14.68 7.95
CA GLN A 253 26.60 16.04 8.44
C GLN A 253 27.13 16.20 9.88
N PRO A 254 27.86 17.29 10.17
CA PRO A 254 28.31 17.55 11.53
C PRO A 254 27.13 17.88 12.44
N GLY A 255 27.21 17.52 13.73
CA GLY A 255 26.17 17.78 14.71
C GLY A 255 25.75 19.27 14.83
N SER A 256 26.63 20.20 14.48
CA SER A 256 26.34 21.65 14.45
C SER A 256 25.40 22.07 13.29
N ALA A 257 25.19 21.21 12.29
CA ALA A 257 24.30 21.45 11.13
C ALA A 257 22.85 20.93 11.34
N ILE A 258 22.55 20.44 12.53
CA ILE A 258 21.38 19.58 12.83
C ILE A 258 20.01 20.29 12.80
N ASN A 259 19.90 21.60 12.67
CA ASN A 259 18.64 22.35 12.85
C ASN A 259 17.45 21.91 11.96
N HIS A 260 17.63 20.98 11.00
CA HIS A 260 16.59 20.49 10.09
C HIS A 260 16.59 18.97 9.90
N ILE A 261 17.34 18.23 10.70
CA ILE A 261 17.59 16.78 10.52
C ILE A 261 16.46 15.91 11.13
N SER A 262 15.69 16.48 12.07
CA SER A 262 14.67 15.72 12.83
C SER A 262 13.54 15.17 11.96
N GLY A 263 13.28 15.78 10.79
CA GLY A 263 12.17 15.38 9.91
C GLY A 263 10.80 15.45 10.57
N GLY A 264 10.58 16.44 11.48
CA GLY A 264 9.32 16.67 12.17
C GLY A 264 9.11 15.81 13.42
N ILE A 265 10.12 15.00 13.83
CA ILE A 265 10.03 14.10 15.00
C ILE A 265 11.26 14.29 15.89
N ALA A 266 11.04 14.75 17.11
CA ALA A 266 12.07 14.92 18.12
C ALA A 266 11.84 13.95 19.29
N GLY A 267 12.83 13.12 19.61
CA GLY A 267 12.73 12.15 20.71
C GLY A 267 11.68 11.04 20.55
N GLY A 268 11.00 10.94 19.42
CA GLY A 268 9.90 10.00 19.17
C GLY A 268 8.54 10.68 19.06
N ILE A 269 8.49 12.00 19.21
CA ILE A 269 7.28 12.82 19.34
C ILE A 269 7.27 13.86 18.21
N ALA A 270 6.12 14.12 17.61
CA ALA A 270 5.95 15.16 16.60
C ALA A 270 6.22 16.55 17.20
N ASP A 271 6.99 17.36 16.49
CA ASP A 271 7.33 18.73 16.89
C ASP A 271 6.42 19.81 16.25
N GLY A 272 5.41 19.36 15.46
CA GLY A 272 4.45 20.22 14.77
C GLY A 272 4.91 20.66 13.37
N SER A 273 6.14 20.42 12.99
CA SER A 273 6.61 20.64 11.62
C SER A 273 6.21 19.50 10.68
N GLU A 274 6.44 19.71 9.38
CA GLU A 274 6.19 18.66 8.39
C GLU A 274 7.05 17.43 8.66
N ILE A 275 6.42 16.25 8.71
CA ILE A 275 7.12 14.99 8.80
C ILE A 275 7.35 14.46 7.38
N VAL A 276 8.61 14.11 7.07
CA VAL A 276 8.99 13.53 5.79
C VAL A 276 9.70 12.22 6.01
N PHE A 277 9.24 11.16 5.35
CA PHE A 277 9.93 9.89 5.30
C PHE A 277 9.97 9.32 3.88
N ARG A 278 10.91 8.43 3.64
CA ARG A 278 11.07 7.71 2.37
C ARG A 278 11.06 6.21 2.60
N CYS A 279 10.51 5.47 1.66
CA CYS A 279 10.51 4.02 1.68
C CYS A 279 10.82 3.44 0.31
N VAL A 280 11.60 2.35 0.29
CA VAL A 280 12.07 1.71 -0.95
C VAL A 280 11.34 0.41 -1.20
N PHE A 281 10.93 0.22 -2.46
CA PHE A 281 10.27 -1.00 -2.93
C PHE A 281 11.17 -1.73 -3.92
N LYS A 282 11.38 -3.03 -3.67
CA LYS A 282 12.18 -3.88 -4.56
C LYS A 282 11.46 -4.13 -5.89
N PRO A 283 12.20 -4.49 -6.95
CA PRO A 283 11.62 -5.02 -8.17
C PRO A 283 10.77 -6.27 -7.92
N THR A 284 9.77 -6.51 -8.76
CA THR A 284 8.97 -7.74 -8.74
C THR A 284 9.84 -8.91 -9.22
N PRO A 285 10.01 -9.99 -8.43
CA PRO A 285 10.96 -11.06 -8.79
C PRO A 285 10.47 -12.00 -9.90
N THR A 286 9.15 -12.08 -10.10
CA THR A 286 8.54 -12.99 -11.09
C THR A 286 8.34 -12.25 -12.39
N THR A 287 9.38 -12.22 -13.23
CA THR A 287 9.37 -11.56 -14.54
C THR A 287 9.62 -12.60 -15.65
N PRO A 288 9.19 -12.35 -16.90
CA PRO A 288 9.50 -13.22 -18.03
C PRO A 288 11.00 -13.52 -18.16
N LYS A 289 11.85 -12.51 -17.97
CA LYS A 289 13.31 -12.63 -18.03
C LYS A 289 13.87 -13.53 -16.92
N ALA A 290 13.35 -13.42 -15.69
CA ALA A 290 13.74 -14.28 -14.58
C ALA A 290 13.26 -15.72 -14.79
N LEU A 291 12.04 -15.92 -15.29
CA LEU A 291 11.47 -17.23 -15.60
C LEU A 291 12.22 -17.91 -16.74
N LYS A 292 12.66 -17.16 -17.76
CA LYS A 292 13.52 -17.69 -18.84
C LYS A 292 14.83 -18.24 -18.29
N LYS A 293 15.50 -17.54 -17.38
CA LYS A 293 16.73 -18.02 -16.73
C LYS A 293 16.52 -19.32 -15.97
N LEU A 294 15.36 -19.51 -15.34
CA LEU A 294 15.01 -20.77 -14.66
C LEU A 294 14.79 -21.90 -15.66
N ASN A 295 14.14 -21.64 -16.80
CA ASN A 295 13.94 -22.62 -17.85
C ASN A 295 15.26 -23.06 -18.49
N ASP A 296 16.22 -22.15 -18.68
CA ASP A 296 17.57 -22.46 -19.18
C ASP A 296 18.34 -23.38 -18.20
N GLN A 297 17.90 -23.45 -16.92
CA GLN A 297 18.40 -24.37 -15.89
C GLN A 297 17.55 -25.67 -15.77
N MET A 298 16.79 -26.04 -16.80
CA MET A 298 15.90 -27.22 -16.85
C MET A 298 14.68 -27.18 -15.90
N VAL A 299 14.34 -26.01 -15.37
CA VAL A 299 13.09 -25.81 -14.60
C VAL A 299 12.01 -25.32 -15.56
N HIS A 300 11.17 -26.22 -16.06
CA HIS A 300 10.07 -25.85 -16.94
C HIS A 300 9.02 -24.99 -16.21
N VAL A 301 9.00 -23.70 -16.49
CA VAL A 301 8.08 -22.72 -15.89
C VAL A 301 7.24 -22.10 -16.99
N LYS A 302 5.91 -22.19 -16.87
CA LYS A 302 4.99 -21.49 -17.78
C LYS A 302 5.15 -19.98 -17.61
N MET A 303 5.46 -19.26 -18.68
CA MET A 303 5.59 -17.79 -18.63
C MET A 303 4.21 -17.15 -18.54
N VAL A 304 3.91 -16.56 -17.36
CA VAL A 304 2.72 -15.74 -17.15
C VAL A 304 3.17 -14.30 -16.93
N ASN A 305 2.97 -13.44 -17.92
CA ASN A 305 3.37 -12.02 -17.87
C ASN A 305 2.27 -11.18 -17.19
N ARG A 306 2.05 -11.41 -15.89
CA ARG A 306 1.03 -10.69 -15.07
C ARG A 306 1.64 -9.83 -13.96
N SER A 307 2.96 -9.76 -13.88
CA SER A 307 3.66 -9.00 -12.83
C SER A 307 3.80 -7.53 -13.21
N ASP A 308 3.69 -6.65 -12.23
CA ASP A 308 3.97 -5.23 -12.41
C ASP A 308 5.45 -4.99 -12.73
N ALA A 309 5.74 -4.18 -13.73
CA ALA A 309 7.11 -3.78 -14.06
C ALA A 309 7.71 -2.87 -12.96
N CYS A 310 6.86 -2.11 -12.24
CA CYS A 310 7.26 -1.36 -11.05
C CYS A 310 6.11 -1.36 -10.03
N VAL A 311 6.26 -2.12 -8.95
CA VAL A 311 5.22 -2.21 -7.90
C VAL A 311 5.09 -0.92 -7.09
N ALA A 312 6.13 -0.08 -7.04
CA ALA A 312 6.14 1.17 -6.28
C ALA A 312 5.03 2.13 -6.72
N VAL A 313 4.67 2.15 -8.01
CA VAL A 313 3.56 2.98 -8.52
C VAL A 313 2.25 2.69 -7.78
N ARG A 314 1.94 1.42 -7.56
CA ARG A 314 0.73 1.00 -6.85
C ARG A 314 0.84 1.09 -5.33
N ALA A 315 2.06 1.14 -4.82
CA ALA A 315 2.31 1.21 -3.39
C ALA A 315 2.06 2.63 -2.83
N VAL A 316 2.04 3.68 -3.66
CA VAL A 316 1.83 5.07 -3.20
C VAL A 316 0.58 5.21 -2.31
N PRO A 317 -0.64 4.86 -2.74
CA PRO A 317 -1.82 4.96 -1.86
C PRO A 317 -1.79 3.96 -0.71
N VAL A 318 -1.05 2.87 -0.82
CA VAL A 318 -0.87 1.91 0.30
C VAL A 318 0.02 2.51 1.39
N VAL A 319 1.05 3.26 1.02
CA VAL A 319 1.90 4.01 1.97
C VAL A 319 1.07 5.05 2.70
N GLU A 320 0.24 5.84 2.00
CA GLU A 320 -0.67 6.80 2.63
C GLU A 320 -1.65 6.11 3.59
N ALA A 321 -2.25 5.00 3.16
CA ALA A 321 -3.20 4.22 3.97
C ALA A 321 -2.57 3.66 5.24
N MET A 322 -1.39 3.06 5.16
CA MET A 322 -0.68 2.51 6.32
C MET A 322 -0.16 3.61 7.24
N THR A 323 0.23 4.76 6.69
CA THR A 323 0.56 5.95 7.47
C THR A 323 -0.65 6.44 8.26
N ALA A 324 -1.82 6.53 7.64
CA ALA A 324 -3.04 6.93 8.31
C ALA A 324 -3.41 5.96 9.45
N LEU A 325 -3.34 4.65 9.22
CA LEU A 325 -3.60 3.63 10.24
C LEU A 325 -2.60 3.69 11.41
N ALA A 326 -1.34 4.11 11.15
CA ALA A 326 -0.36 4.32 12.20
C ALA A 326 -0.66 5.58 13.02
N LEU A 327 -1.08 6.67 12.39
CA LEU A 327 -1.32 7.95 13.07
C LEU A 327 -2.58 7.95 13.94
N VAL A 328 -3.67 7.27 13.53
CA VAL A 328 -4.89 7.18 14.34
C VAL A 328 -4.69 6.42 15.65
N GLN A 329 -3.57 5.72 15.83
CA GLN A 329 -3.23 5.09 17.10
C GLN A 329 -2.94 6.13 18.19
N PHE A 330 -2.52 7.34 17.83
CA PHE A 330 -2.14 8.42 18.76
C PHE A 330 -3.21 9.50 18.91
N LEU A 331 -4.17 9.60 18.03
CA LEU A 331 -5.22 10.64 17.98
C LEU A 331 -6.64 10.12 18.34
#